data_86a0fcda2bd3a8b723fc4e1c0154264c
#
_entry.id   86a0fcda2bd3a8b723fc4e1c0154264c
#
_cell.length_a   1.000
_cell.length_b   1.000
_cell.length_c   1.000
_cell.angle_alpha   90.00
_cell.angle_beta   90.00
_cell.angle_gamma   90.00
#
_symmetry.space_group_name_H-M   'P 1'
#
loop_
_entity.id
_entity.type
_entity.pdbx_description
1 polymer ?
#
loop_
_entity_poly.entity_id
_entity_poly.type
_entity_poly.pdbx_seq_one_letter_code
_entity_poly.pdbx_strand_id
1 'polypeptide(L)'
;GKQKTRRGGIWYTPQSGIWQTVWLEAVPKSYVRNLRITPDFDGAAVDISAEIVGDEDAYAHFGGESYLLPARIPVPDFEPWSPEHPKLYGFGVTCGEDEVQSYFAMRKFSVEKDKDGVARLFLNNEPYFHNGLLDQGYWPDGLYTAPTDEAMIYDITTAKAMGFNMLRKHIKVEPLRWYYHCDRYGMLVWQDMPNGGGKYNPVVISAPLVTGINLKDSAYGLFART
;
A
#
# COMPACT_ATOMS: atom_id res chain seq x y z
N GLY A 1 0.07 -3.07 -17.55
CA GLY A 1 0.34 -4.45 -17.12
C GLY A 1 0.99 -5.29 -18.19
N LYS A 2 1.44 -6.49 -17.82
CA LYS A 2 2.10 -7.44 -18.74
C LYS A 2 1.10 -8.18 -19.65
N GLN A 3 0.28 -7.45 -20.39
CA GLN A 3 -0.75 -8.03 -21.27
C GLN A 3 -0.49 -7.65 -22.73
N LYS A 4 -0.64 -8.59 -23.64
CA LYS A 4 -0.60 -8.37 -25.10
C LYS A 4 -1.60 -9.29 -25.80
N THR A 5 -2.19 -8.82 -26.88
CA THR A 5 -3.10 -9.62 -27.74
C THR A 5 -2.45 -10.90 -28.23
N ARG A 6 -1.16 -10.86 -28.56
CA ARG A 6 -0.36 -12.07 -28.82
C ARG A 6 0.40 -12.44 -27.56
N ARG A 7 -0.15 -13.37 -26.79
CA ARG A 7 0.47 -13.91 -25.57
C ARG A 7 1.65 -14.82 -25.86
N GLY A 8 2.48 -15.01 -24.86
CA GLY A 8 3.67 -15.88 -24.90
C GLY A 8 4.88 -15.23 -24.22
N GLY A 9 5.87 -16.00 -23.86
CA GLY A 9 6.98 -15.55 -23.05
C GLY A 9 6.54 -14.96 -21.72
N ILE A 10 6.87 -13.69 -21.45
CA ILE A 10 6.53 -13.00 -20.21
C ILE A 10 5.13 -12.35 -20.20
N TRP A 11 4.34 -12.53 -21.27
CA TRP A 11 3.07 -11.83 -21.45
C TRP A 11 1.88 -12.70 -21.09
N TYR A 12 0.98 -12.15 -20.30
CA TYR A 12 -0.26 -12.78 -19.88
C TYR A 12 -1.38 -12.59 -20.91
N THR A 13 -2.42 -13.39 -20.77
CA THR A 13 -3.66 -13.27 -21.53
C THR A 13 -4.23 -11.87 -21.37
N PRO A 14 -4.52 -11.16 -22.45
CA PRO A 14 -5.10 -9.83 -22.37
C PRO A 14 -6.55 -9.91 -21.90
N GLN A 15 -6.93 -8.98 -21.06
CA GLN A 15 -8.30 -8.74 -20.68
C GLN A 15 -8.57 -7.24 -20.67
N SER A 16 -9.82 -6.86 -20.79
CA SER A 16 -10.29 -5.49 -20.75
C SER A 16 -11.56 -5.38 -19.92
N GLY A 17 -11.89 -4.19 -19.48
CA GLY A 17 -13.04 -3.92 -18.66
C GLY A 17 -12.68 -3.59 -17.22
N ILE A 18 -13.71 -3.47 -16.39
CA ILE A 18 -13.59 -3.20 -14.96
C ILE A 18 -13.18 -4.48 -14.27
N TRP A 19 -12.01 -4.47 -13.63
CA TRP A 19 -11.44 -5.67 -12.99
C TRP A 19 -11.44 -5.60 -11.45
N GLN A 20 -11.79 -4.44 -10.88
CA GLN A 20 -12.00 -4.26 -9.45
C GLN A 20 -13.50 -4.11 -9.15
N THR A 21 -13.87 -4.28 -7.89
CA THR A 21 -15.24 -4.16 -7.42
C THR A 21 -15.81 -2.76 -7.71
N VAL A 22 -17.05 -2.71 -8.18
CA VAL A 22 -17.87 -1.49 -8.26
C VAL A 22 -19.01 -1.64 -7.28
N TRP A 23 -19.23 -0.63 -6.46
CA TRP A 23 -20.30 -0.63 -5.45
C TRP A 23 -21.02 0.71 -5.41
N LEU A 24 -22.20 0.71 -4.82
CA LEU A 24 -22.94 1.90 -4.44
C LEU A 24 -22.98 1.97 -2.92
N GLU A 25 -22.82 3.15 -2.40
CA GLU A 25 -22.85 3.42 -0.97
C GLU A 25 -23.87 4.51 -0.69
N ALA A 26 -24.77 4.26 0.27
CA ALA A 26 -25.69 5.26 0.77
C ALA A 26 -25.01 5.99 1.93
N VAL A 27 -24.88 7.30 1.80
CA VAL A 27 -24.24 8.14 2.81
C VAL A 27 -25.19 9.22 3.31
N PRO A 28 -25.06 9.70 4.56
CA PRO A 28 -25.83 10.85 5.05
C PRO A 28 -25.40 12.15 4.35
N LYS A 29 -25.99 13.28 4.71
CA LYS A 29 -25.66 14.60 4.12
C LYS A 29 -24.22 15.02 4.43
N SER A 30 -23.78 14.74 5.65
CA SER A 30 -22.39 14.94 6.06
C SER A 30 -21.73 13.59 6.25
N TYR A 31 -20.62 13.35 5.55
CA TYR A 31 -19.93 12.07 5.57
C TYR A 31 -18.42 12.19 5.33
N VAL A 32 -17.68 11.19 5.77
CA VAL A 32 -16.24 11.06 5.55
C VAL A 32 -15.99 10.50 4.15
N ARG A 33 -15.51 11.34 3.25
CA ARG A 33 -15.19 10.94 1.88
C ARG A 33 -13.86 10.19 1.78
N ASN A 34 -12.87 10.63 2.55
CA ASN A 34 -11.54 10.04 2.55
C ASN A 34 -10.84 10.28 3.89
N LEU A 35 -9.98 9.33 4.27
CA LEU A 35 -9.12 9.43 5.44
C LEU A 35 -7.65 9.44 5.02
N ARG A 36 -6.88 10.34 5.61
CA ARG A 36 -5.43 10.31 5.56
C ARG A 36 -4.89 9.99 6.95
N ILE A 37 -4.16 8.90 7.04
CA ILE A 37 -3.62 8.35 8.29
C ILE A 37 -2.10 8.27 8.13
N THR A 38 -1.37 8.95 8.99
CA THR A 38 0.10 9.02 8.91
C THR A 38 0.70 8.70 10.27
N PRO A 39 1.10 7.45 10.53
CA PRO A 39 1.81 7.09 11.74
C PRO A 39 3.17 7.80 11.82
N ASP A 40 3.46 8.33 12.99
CA ASP A 40 4.78 8.88 13.36
C ASP A 40 5.40 7.96 14.42
N PHE A 41 6.23 7.04 13.96
CA PHE A 41 6.86 6.03 14.81
C PHE A 41 7.75 6.66 15.88
N ASP A 42 8.60 7.61 15.48
CA ASP A 42 9.57 8.24 16.38
C ASP A 42 8.88 9.19 17.37
N GLY A 43 7.79 9.82 16.94
CA GLY A 43 7.00 10.72 17.77
C GLY A 43 5.91 10.02 18.60
N ALA A 44 5.82 8.67 18.55
CA ALA A 44 4.80 7.88 19.24
C ALA A 44 3.39 8.46 19.07
N ALA A 45 3.01 8.74 17.83
CA ALA A 45 1.73 9.39 17.50
C ALA A 45 1.23 8.95 16.12
N VAL A 46 -0.04 9.23 15.83
CA VAL A 46 -0.62 9.14 14.50
C VAL A 46 -1.30 10.45 14.15
N ASP A 47 -1.00 10.98 12.96
CA ASP A 47 -1.69 12.13 12.40
C ASP A 47 -2.86 11.64 11.54
N ILE A 48 -4.09 12.06 11.88
CA ILE A 48 -5.32 11.68 11.17
C ILE A 48 -6.00 12.94 10.67
N SER A 49 -6.36 12.93 9.38
CA SER A 49 -7.20 13.96 8.78
C SER A 49 -8.26 13.32 7.89
N ALA A 50 -9.39 14.00 7.71
CA ALA A 50 -10.50 13.57 6.89
C ALA A 50 -10.85 14.61 5.83
N GLU A 51 -11.18 14.14 4.63
CA GLU A 51 -11.93 14.93 3.65
C GLU A 51 -13.41 14.68 3.90
N ILE A 52 -14.13 15.74 4.24
CA ILE A 52 -15.55 15.69 4.62
C ILE A 52 -16.39 16.34 3.54
N VAL A 53 -17.53 15.76 3.27
CA VAL A 53 -18.62 16.37 2.50
C VAL A 53 -19.74 16.72 3.48
N GLY A 54 -20.23 17.96 3.42
CA GLY A 54 -21.22 18.49 4.36
C GLY A 54 -20.65 19.49 5.34
N ASP A 55 -21.40 19.81 6.38
CA ASP A 55 -21.13 20.92 7.30
C ASP A 55 -20.82 20.44 8.73
N GLU A 56 -20.80 19.13 8.98
CA GLU A 56 -20.54 18.55 10.29
C GLU A 56 -19.05 18.36 10.56
N ASP A 57 -18.65 18.49 11.80
CA ASP A 57 -17.30 18.16 12.25
C ASP A 57 -17.08 16.64 12.27
N ALA A 58 -15.83 16.22 12.03
CA ALA A 58 -15.45 14.83 12.17
C ALA A 58 -14.56 14.59 13.39
N TYR A 59 -14.77 13.47 14.05
CA TYR A 59 -14.03 13.06 15.25
C TYR A 59 -13.46 11.67 15.07
N ALA A 60 -12.17 11.51 15.37
CA ALA A 60 -11.55 10.20 15.50
C ALA A 60 -11.70 9.68 16.94
N HIS A 61 -12.01 8.40 17.07
CA HIS A 61 -12.20 7.70 18.38
C HIS A 61 -11.11 6.64 18.53
N PHE A 62 -10.21 6.87 19.49
CA PHE A 62 -9.10 5.96 19.77
C PHE A 62 -8.75 5.96 21.25
N GLY A 63 -8.48 4.77 21.82
CA GLY A 63 -8.07 4.64 23.23
C GLY A 63 -9.12 5.09 24.25
N GLY A 64 -10.39 5.19 23.87
CA GLY A 64 -11.48 5.70 24.72
C GLY A 64 -11.67 7.21 24.65
N GLU A 65 -10.86 7.92 23.88
CA GLU A 65 -10.91 9.37 23.70
C GLU A 65 -11.45 9.73 22.32
N SER A 66 -11.92 10.98 22.17
CA SER A 66 -12.41 11.55 20.92
C SER A 66 -11.59 12.79 20.53
N TYR A 67 -11.15 12.84 19.28
CA TYR A 67 -10.28 13.90 18.76
C TYR A 67 -10.93 14.55 17.55
N LEU A 68 -11.14 15.87 17.63
CA LEU A 68 -11.62 16.65 16.47
C LEU A 68 -10.55 16.63 15.36
N LEU A 69 -10.95 16.25 14.15
CA LEU A 69 -10.04 16.17 12.99
C LEU A 69 -9.84 17.53 12.30
N PRO A 70 -8.63 17.84 11.79
CA PRO A 70 -7.43 17.01 11.83
C PRO A 70 -6.78 16.95 13.21
N ALA A 71 -6.25 15.79 13.60
CA ALA A 71 -5.67 15.57 14.92
C ALA A 71 -4.35 14.81 14.86
N ARG A 72 -3.45 15.16 15.80
CA ARG A 72 -2.31 14.35 16.17
C ARG A 72 -2.64 13.59 17.45
N ILE A 73 -2.77 12.29 17.36
CA ILE A 73 -3.22 11.43 18.45
C ILE A 73 -2.01 10.70 19.04
N PRO A 74 -1.72 10.85 20.33
CA PRO A 74 -0.63 10.13 20.97
C PRO A 74 -0.94 8.63 21.05
N VAL A 75 0.07 7.81 20.80
CA VAL A 75 0.02 6.34 20.91
C VAL A 75 1.17 5.90 21.80
N PRO A 76 1.12 6.21 23.12
CA PRO A 76 2.19 5.82 24.03
C PRO A 76 2.26 4.30 24.16
N ASP A 77 3.44 3.79 24.46
CA ASP A 77 3.69 2.35 24.72
C ASP A 77 3.17 1.42 23.61
N PHE A 78 3.26 1.89 22.35
CA PHE A 78 2.81 1.09 21.21
C PHE A 78 3.69 -0.13 20.96
N GLU A 79 3.07 -1.20 20.48
CA GLU A 79 3.75 -2.36 19.93
C GLU A 79 4.07 -2.08 18.44
N PRO A 80 5.37 -2.08 18.05
CA PRO A 80 5.75 -1.90 16.65
C PRO A 80 5.20 -3.01 15.75
N TRP A 81 4.68 -2.61 14.59
CA TRP A 81 4.32 -3.59 13.56
C TRP A 81 5.59 -4.12 12.88
N SER A 82 5.69 -5.42 12.76
CA SER A 82 6.66 -6.10 11.89
C SER A 82 6.04 -7.33 11.24
N PRO A 83 6.69 -7.95 10.25
CA PRO A 83 6.21 -9.23 9.72
C PRO A 83 6.04 -10.31 10.78
N GLU A 84 6.83 -10.31 11.83
CA GLU A 84 6.75 -11.27 12.95
C GLU A 84 5.64 -10.91 13.93
N HIS A 85 5.37 -9.62 14.10
CA HIS A 85 4.39 -9.06 15.03
C HIS A 85 3.49 -8.03 14.32
N PRO A 86 2.52 -8.47 13.51
CA PRO A 86 1.71 -7.57 12.68
C PRO A 86 0.60 -6.88 13.47
N LYS A 87 1.00 -6.05 14.44
CA LYS A 87 0.06 -5.32 15.31
C LYS A 87 -0.66 -4.22 14.53
N LEU A 88 -1.98 -4.29 14.50
CA LEU A 88 -2.85 -3.25 13.96
C LEU A 88 -3.65 -2.59 15.09
N TYR A 89 -3.84 -1.28 14.98
CA TYR A 89 -4.64 -0.47 15.89
C TYR A 89 -5.90 -0.02 15.17
N GLY A 90 -7.06 -0.52 15.59
CA GLY A 90 -8.36 -0.09 15.08
C GLY A 90 -8.80 1.23 15.70
N PHE A 91 -9.47 2.06 14.92
CA PHE A 91 -10.12 3.28 15.38
C PHE A 91 -11.38 3.57 14.57
N GLY A 92 -12.30 4.35 15.16
CA GLY A 92 -13.50 4.81 14.48
C GLY A 92 -13.38 6.29 14.10
N VAL A 93 -14.15 6.72 13.10
CA VAL A 93 -14.35 8.13 12.77
C VAL A 93 -15.84 8.38 12.62
N THR A 94 -16.36 9.44 13.27
CA THR A 94 -17.74 9.88 13.10
C THR A 94 -17.81 11.25 12.46
N CYS A 95 -18.83 11.48 11.61
CA CYS A 95 -19.16 12.78 11.03
C CYS A 95 -20.70 12.88 10.94
N GLY A 96 -21.32 13.57 11.90
CA GLY A 96 -22.77 13.54 12.03
C GLY A 96 -23.30 12.12 12.27
N GLU A 97 -24.13 11.62 11.35
CA GLU A 97 -24.67 10.24 11.38
C GLU A 97 -23.74 9.22 10.69
N ASP A 98 -22.66 9.67 10.04
CA ASP A 98 -21.72 8.77 9.36
C ASP A 98 -20.72 8.18 10.35
N GLU A 99 -20.45 6.87 10.22
CA GLU A 99 -19.51 6.13 11.05
C GLU A 99 -18.60 5.27 10.17
N VAL A 100 -17.28 5.50 10.27
CA VAL A 100 -16.25 4.79 9.50
C VAL A 100 -15.30 4.09 10.46
N GLN A 101 -15.04 2.81 10.20
CA GLN A 101 -14.01 2.05 10.91
C GLN A 101 -12.75 1.96 10.05
N SER A 102 -11.59 2.17 10.68
CA SER A 102 -10.29 2.12 10.02
C SER A 102 -9.22 1.58 10.96
N TYR A 103 -7.98 1.52 10.47
CA TYR A 103 -6.84 1.04 11.26
C TYR A 103 -5.55 1.75 10.86
N PHE A 104 -4.55 1.63 11.73
CA PHE A 104 -3.16 1.99 11.43
C PHE A 104 -2.20 0.98 12.05
N ALA A 105 -0.95 1.06 11.64
CA ALA A 105 0.17 0.32 12.22
C ALA A 105 1.30 1.28 12.57
N MET A 106 1.88 1.11 13.75
CA MET A 106 3.06 1.87 14.16
C MET A 106 4.29 1.22 13.55
N ARG A 107 4.76 1.75 12.43
CA ARG A 107 5.95 1.28 11.71
C ARG A 107 6.62 2.42 10.96
N LYS A 108 7.93 2.27 10.75
CA LYS A 108 8.76 3.21 10.00
C LYS A 108 9.65 2.45 9.02
N PHE A 109 9.66 2.91 7.78
CA PHE A 109 10.60 2.45 6.76
C PHE A 109 11.60 3.55 6.47
N SER A 110 12.88 3.20 6.41
CA SER A 110 13.94 4.14 6.05
C SER A 110 15.07 3.45 5.29
N VAL A 111 15.93 4.27 4.67
CA VAL A 111 17.21 3.84 4.12
C VAL A 111 18.27 4.61 4.87
N GLU A 112 19.02 3.93 5.68
CA GLU A 112 20.03 4.53 6.54
C GLU A 112 21.37 3.78 6.42
N LYS A 113 22.43 4.35 6.94
CA LYS A 113 23.73 3.65 7.04
C LYS A 113 23.76 2.82 8.30
N ASP A 114 24.14 1.56 8.15
CA ASP A 114 24.41 0.69 9.28
C ASP A 114 25.72 1.10 10.04
N LYS A 115 26.05 0.39 11.08
CA LYS A 115 27.28 0.61 11.90
C LYS A 115 28.59 0.57 11.09
N ASP A 116 28.56 -0.10 9.94
CA ASP A 116 29.70 -0.24 9.03
C ASP A 116 29.69 0.81 7.91
N GLY A 117 28.73 1.75 7.96
CA GLY A 117 28.57 2.82 6.97
C GLY A 117 27.91 2.38 5.65
N VAL A 118 27.36 1.17 5.59
CA VAL A 118 26.70 0.61 4.41
C VAL A 118 25.22 0.99 4.42
N ALA A 119 24.71 1.53 3.30
CA ALA A 119 23.29 1.83 3.15
C ALA A 119 22.46 0.55 3.16
N ARG A 120 21.45 0.49 4.04
CA ARG A 120 20.53 -0.64 4.19
C ARG A 120 19.11 -0.18 4.34
N LEU A 121 18.19 -1.10 4.12
CA LEU A 121 16.79 -0.93 4.46
C LEU A 121 16.60 -1.14 5.97
N PHE A 122 15.82 -0.26 6.58
CA PHE A 122 15.47 -0.30 7.98
C PHE A 122 13.96 -0.45 8.14
N LEU A 123 13.57 -1.20 9.16
CA LEU A 123 12.23 -1.26 9.70
C LEU A 123 12.30 -0.89 11.17
N ASN A 124 11.51 0.11 11.59
CA ASN A 124 11.44 0.54 12.99
C ASN A 124 12.82 0.90 13.60
N ASN A 125 13.63 1.62 12.81
CA ASN A 125 14.99 2.05 13.17
C ASN A 125 16.05 0.93 13.28
N GLU A 126 15.73 -0.30 12.86
CA GLU A 126 16.67 -1.41 12.84
C GLU A 126 16.88 -1.92 11.40
N PRO A 127 18.14 -2.34 11.05
CA PRO A 127 18.37 -2.95 9.74
C PRO A 127 17.49 -4.18 9.56
N TYR A 128 16.74 -4.23 8.46
CA TYR A 128 15.80 -5.32 8.19
C TYR A 128 15.98 -5.87 6.78
N PHE A 129 16.22 -7.17 6.66
CA PHE A 129 16.42 -7.82 5.38
C PHE A 129 15.08 -8.20 4.75
N HIS A 130 14.82 -7.67 3.54
CA HIS A 130 13.62 -7.96 2.78
C HIS A 130 13.84 -9.24 1.94
N ASN A 131 13.45 -10.38 2.48
CA ASN A 131 13.47 -11.67 1.78
C ASN A 131 12.13 -11.90 1.09
N GLY A 132 12.07 -11.72 -0.24
CA GLY A 132 10.78 -11.69 -0.89
C GLY A 132 10.67 -12.31 -2.26
N LEU A 133 9.42 -12.39 -2.70
CA LEU A 133 9.00 -12.95 -3.98
C LEU A 133 8.47 -11.86 -4.92
N LEU A 134 8.63 -12.10 -6.23
CA LEU A 134 7.92 -11.34 -7.25
C LEU A 134 6.47 -11.84 -7.34
N ASP A 135 5.53 -10.94 -7.09
CA ASP A 135 4.09 -11.19 -7.23
C ASP A 135 3.51 -10.35 -8.36
N GLN A 136 2.99 -10.99 -9.39
CA GLN A 136 2.41 -10.33 -10.55
C GLN A 136 0.88 -10.25 -10.50
N GLY A 137 0.24 -10.92 -9.54
CA GLY A 137 -1.19 -10.84 -9.30
C GLY A 137 -2.05 -11.36 -10.46
N TYR A 138 -1.63 -12.44 -11.11
CA TYR A 138 -2.40 -13.13 -12.15
C TYR A 138 -2.89 -14.49 -11.65
N TRP A 139 -4.14 -14.79 -11.94
CA TRP A 139 -4.85 -15.96 -11.45
C TRP A 139 -5.26 -16.88 -12.60
N PRO A 140 -5.28 -18.21 -12.40
CA PRO A 140 -5.64 -19.15 -13.47
C PRO A 140 -7.06 -18.96 -14.01
N ASP A 141 -7.99 -18.62 -13.13
CA ASP A 141 -9.42 -18.46 -13.40
C ASP A 141 -9.88 -17.00 -13.48
N GLY A 142 -9.42 -16.16 -12.56
CA GLY A 142 -9.78 -14.73 -12.49
C GLY A 142 -8.90 -13.81 -13.33
N LEU A 143 -7.83 -14.32 -13.92
CA LEU A 143 -6.81 -13.55 -14.68
C LEU A 143 -6.25 -12.39 -13.86
N TYR A 144 -6.66 -11.17 -14.13
CA TYR A 144 -6.18 -9.97 -13.43
C TYR A 144 -6.89 -9.74 -12.09
N THR A 145 -7.99 -10.45 -11.84
CA THR A 145 -8.79 -10.34 -10.61
C THR A 145 -8.62 -11.58 -9.75
N ALA A 146 -8.30 -11.42 -8.49
CA ALA A 146 -8.29 -12.51 -7.53
C ALA A 146 -9.70 -13.11 -7.40
N PRO A 147 -9.85 -14.44 -7.37
CA PRO A 147 -11.17 -15.07 -7.31
C PRO A 147 -11.89 -14.79 -5.98
N THR A 148 -11.17 -14.80 -4.88
CA THR A 148 -11.71 -14.55 -3.53
C THR A 148 -10.66 -13.93 -2.62
N ASP A 149 -11.09 -13.44 -1.46
CA ASP A 149 -10.19 -12.96 -0.40
C ASP A 149 -9.33 -14.11 0.17
N GLU A 150 -9.92 -15.31 0.32
CA GLU A 150 -9.21 -16.51 0.79
C GLU A 150 -8.05 -16.87 -0.13
N ALA A 151 -8.20 -16.70 -1.44
CA ALA A 151 -7.13 -16.93 -2.40
C ALA A 151 -5.96 -15.94 -2.19
N MET A 152 -6.26 -14.66 -1.97
CA MET A 152 -5.24 -13.66 -1.65
C MET A 152 -4.54 -13.97 -0.33
N ILE A 153 -5.31 -14.33 0.71
CA ILE A 153 -4.79 -14.72 2.03
C ILE A 153 -3.91 -15.97 1.92
N TYR A 154 -4.34 -16.95 1.12
CA TYR A 154 -3.57 -18.19 0.91
C TYR A 154 -2.18 -17.90 0.34
N ASP A 155 -2.07 -17.07 -0.69
CA ASP A 155 -0.77 -16.70 -1.28
C ASP A 155 0.13 -15.99 -0.27
N ILE A 156 -0.41 -15.00 0.46
CA ILE A 156 0.33 -14.24 1.48
C ILE A 156 0.83 -15.16 2.59
N THR A 157 -0.06 -16.00 3.14
CA THR A 157 0.28 -16.87 4.27
C THR A 157 1.19 -18.02 3.87
N THR A 158 1.05 -18.53 2.64
CA THR A 158 1.93 -19.54 2.08
C THR A 158 3.34 -18.99 1.87
N ALA A 159 3.48 -17.80 1.27
CA ALA A 159 4.77 -17.15 1.12
C ALA A 159 5.45 -16.95 2.49
N LYS A 160 4.67 -16.51 3.49
CA LYS A 160 5.16 -16.35 4.86
C LYS A 160 5.61 -17.66 5.49
N ALA A 161 4.83 -18.73 5.33
CA ALA A 161 5.16 -20.07 5.83
C ALA A 161 6.44 -20.64 5.20
N MET A 162 6.77 -20.22 3.97
CA MET A 162 8.02 -20.55 3.28
C MET A 162 9.22 -19.69 3.74
N GLY A 163 9.05 -18.76 4.68
CA GLY A 163 10.09 -17.91 5.24
C GLY A 163 10.29 -16.58 4.51
N PHE A 164 9.40 -16.20 3.61
CA PHE A 164 9.43 -14.87 2.99
C PHE A 164 8.71 -13.84 3.87
N ASN A 165 9.23 -12.62 3.88
CA ASN A 165 8.66 -11.51 4.64
C ASN A 165 8.21 -10.34 3.75
N MET A 166 8.36 -10.47 2.41
CA MET A 166 8.07 -9.42 1.46
C MET A 166 7.51 -9.95 0.14
N LEU A 167 6.55 -9.23 -0.43
CA LEU A 167 6.06 -9.42 -1.79
C LEU A 167 6.33 -8.16 -2.61
N ARG A 168 6.97 -8.29 -3.77
CA ARG A 168 7.05 -7.23 -4.75
C ARG A 168 5.87 -7.33 -5.69
N LYS A 169 4.88 -6.46 -5.51
CA LYS A 169 3.75 -6.35 -6.42
C LYS A 169 4.20 -5.68 -7.72
N HIS A 170 4.33 -6.47 -8.77
CA HIS A 170 4.96 -6.07 -10.02
C HIS A 170 3.98 -5.43 -10.99
N ILE A 171 4.13 -4.12 -11.20
CA ILE A 171 3.39 -3.28 -12.15
C ILE A 171 1.86 -3.42 -12.11
N LYS A 172 1.31 -3.68 -10.94
CA LYS A 172 -0.11 -3.81 -10.67
C LYS A 172 -0.43 -3.18 -9.31
N VAL A 173 -1.49 -2.38 -9.23
CA VAL A 173 -2.06 -1.93 -7.96
C VAL A 173 -3.25 -2.81 -7.65
N GLU A 174 -3.20 -3.52 -6.55
CA GLU A 174 -4.26 -4.43 -6.10
C GLU A 174 -5.42 -3.65 -5.45
N PRO A 175 -6.58 -4.30 -5.26
CA PRO A 175 -7.62 -3.76 -4.38
C PRO A 175 -7.10 -3.52 -2.96
N LEU A 176 -7.60 -2.50 -2.28
CA LEU A 176 -7.13 -2.11 -0.93
C LEU A 176 -7.15 -3.27 0.08
N ARG A 177 -8.12 -4.19 -0.04
CA ARG A 177 -8.21 -5.38 0.83
C ARG A 177 -6.99 -6.30 0.73
N TRP A 178 -6.29 -6.36 -0.42
CA TRP A 178 -5.05 -7.13 -0.52
C TRP A 178 -3.95 -6.54 0.36
N TYR A 179 -3.80 -5.21 0.37
CA TYR A 179 -2.84 -4.53 1.27
C TYR A 179 -3.22 -4.69 2.73
N TYR A 180 -4.53 -4.62 3.05
CA TYR A 180 -5.02 -4.93 4.39
C TYR A 180 -4.63 -6.34 4.83
N HIS A 181 -4.75 -7.34 3.96
CA HIS A 181 -4.32 -8.69 4.28
C HIS A 181 -2.80 -8.78 4.47
N CYS A 182 -1.99 -8.05 3.69
CA CYS A 182 -0.55 -7.95 3.92
C CYS A 182 -0.23 -7.34 5.29
N ASP A 183 -0.91 -6.27 5.66
CA ASP A 183 -0.75 -5.63 6.97
C ASP A 183 -1.16 -6.57 8.11
N ARG A 184 -2.29 -7.25 7.97
CA ARG A 184 -2.86 -8.16 8.97
C ARG A 184 -2.02 -9.41 9.19
N TYR A 185 -1.47 -9.98 8.12
CA TYR A 185 -0.69 -11.22 8.18
C TYR A 185 0.82 -10.98 8.27
N GLY A 186 1.27 -9.75 8.26
CA GLY A 186 2.68 -9.41 8.42
C GLY A 186 3.49 -9.70 7.16
N MET A 187 3.15 -9.04 6.06
CA MET A 187 3.88 -9.13 4.80
C MET A 187 4.26 -7.72 4.33
N LEU A 188 5.55 -7.48 4.12
CA LEU A 188 6.03 -6.25 3.51
C LEU A 188 5.63 -6.20 2.03
N VAL A 189 5.35 -5.01 1.52
CA VAL A 189 5.00 -4.82 0.12
C VAL A 189 5.95 -3.83 -0.54
N TRP A 190 6.58 -4.27 -1.63
CA TRP A 190 7.21 -3.37 -2.59
C TRP A 190 6.23 -3.15 -3.74
N GLN A 191 5.78 -1.92 -3.89
CA GLN A 191 4.78 -1.55 -4.90
C GLN A 191 5.46 -0.93 -6.12
N ASP A 192 5.44 -1.65 -7.25
CA ASP A 192 5.78 -1.04 -8.53
C ASP A 192 4.58 -0.22 -9.03
N MET A 193 4.87 0.94 -9.60
CA MET A 193 3.85 1.69 -10.32
C MET A 193 3.52 1.01 -11.65
N PRO A 194 2.23 0.94 -12.04
CA PRO A 194 1.84 0.44 -13.34
C PRO A 194 2.53 1.25 -14.45
N ASN A 195 3.19 0.56 -15.36
CA ASN A 195 3.76 1.19 -16.53
C ASN A 195 3.03 0.77 -17.81
N GLY A 196 3.10 1.61 -18.84
CA GLY A 196 2.42 1.38 -20.10
C GLY A 196 3.04 0.22 -20.89
N GLY A 197 2.21 -0.48 -21.69
CA GLY A 197 2.62 -1.64 -22.51
C GLY A 197 3.29 -1.28 -23.84
N GLY A 198 3.75 -0.05 -24.05
CA GLY A 198 4.43 0.40 -25.27
C GLY A 198 5.90 0.00 -25.31
N LYS A 199 6.51 0.14 -26.50
CA LYS A 199 7.96 0.06 -26.62
C LYS A 199 8.57 1.33 -26.04
N TYR A 200 9.44 1.20 -25.06
CA TYR A 200 10.24 2.32 -24.60
C TYR A 200 11.23 2.74 -25.69
N ASN A 201 11.45 4.04 -25.82
CA ASN A 201 12.52 4.54 -26.67
C ASN A 201 13.87 3.99 -26.15
N PRO A 202 14.67 3.30 -26.99
CA PRO A 202 15.97 2.77 -26.57
C PRO A 202 16.88 3.81 -25.93
N VAL A 203 16.78 5.08 -26.33
CA VAL A 203 17.56 6.18 -25.74
C VAL A 203 17.16 6.41 -24.27
N VAL A 204 15.86 6.34 -23.92
CA VAL A 204 15.39 6.51 -22.54
C VAL A 204 15.88 5.39 -21.63
N ILE A 205 15.98 4.16 -22.15
CA ILE A 205 16.45 3.00 -21.38
C ILE A 205 17.99 3.00 -21.26
N SER A 206 18.68 3.34 -22.34
CA SER A 206 20.13 3.15 -22.44
C SER A 206 20.95 4.39 -22.04
N ALA A 207 20.39 5.60 -22.20
CA ALA A 207 21.10 6.83 -21.87
C ALA A 207 21.53 6.91 -20.40
N PRO A 208 20.72 6.53 -19.39
CA PRO A 208 21.14 6.52 -18.00
C PRO A 208 22.33 5.60 -17.71
N LEU A 209 22.39 4.45 -18.41
CA LEU A 209 23.48 3.48 -18.28
C LEU A 209 24.81 3.98 -18.86
N VAL A 210 24.74 4.81 -19.90
CA VAL A 210 25.94 5.28 -20.63
C VAL A 210 26.39 6.66 -20.15
N THR A 211 25.45 7.54 -19.79
CA THR A 211 25.73 8.95 -19.47
C THR A 211 25.62 9.30 -18.01
N GLY A 212 25.02 8.42 -17.18
CA GLY A 212 24.63 8.73 -15.79
C GLY A 212 23.56 9.81 -15.65
N ILE A 213 23.00 10.29 -16.75
CA ILE A 213 21.96 11.32 -16.75
C ILE A 213 20.59 10.65 -16.72
N ASN A 214 19.87 10.84 -15.60
CA ASN A 214 18.45 10.48 -15.53
C ASN A 214 17.63 11.44 -16.40
N LEU A 215 17.32 11.00 -17.61
CA LEU A 215 16.32 11.68 -18.43
C LEU A 215 14.98 11.50 -17.72
N LYS A 216 14.46 12.56 -17.09
CA LYS A 216 13.10 12.58 -16.57
C LYS A 216 12.16 12.41 -17.76
N ASP A 217 11.57 11.23 -17.89
CA ASP A 217 10.51 11.01 -18.85
C ASP A 217 9.31 11.85 -18.42
N SER A 218 8.80 12.69 -19.32
CA SER A 218 7.61 13.51 -19.10
C SER A 218 6.37 12.69 -18.75
N ALA A 219 6.35 11.42 -19.17
CA ALA A 219 5.31 10.46 -18.77
C ALA A 219 5.36 10.10 -17.27
N TYR A 220 6.54 10.00 -16.67
CA TYR A 220 6.69 9.77 -15.23
C TYR A 220 6.20 10.95 -14.39
N GLY A 221 6.34 12.17 -14.90
CA GLY A 221 5.85 13.38 -14.23
C GLY A 221 4.33 13.49 -14.16
N LEU A 222 3.60 12.79 -15.04
CA LEU A 222 2.13 12.79 -15.03
C LEU A 222 1.58 11.84 -13.95
N PHE A 223 2.22 10.71 -13.71
CA PHE A 223 1.80 9.73 -12.69
C PHE A 223 2.21 10.10 -11.26
N ALA A 224 3.19 10.94 -11.08
CA ALA A 224 3.64 11.41 -9.76
C ALA A 224 2.77 12.55 -9.18
N ARG A 225 1.73 13.00 -9.90
CA ARG A 225 0.83 14.10 -9.50
C ARG A 225 -0.63 13.68 -9.27
N THR A 226 -0.93 12.40 -9.40
CA THR A 226 -2.22 11.80 -9.05
C THR A 226 -2.07 10.91 -7.83
#